data_0f99f7902dd77f5556925e19902d662d
#
_entry.id   0f99f7902dd77f5556925e19902d662d
#
_cell.length_a   1.000
_cell.length_b   1.000
_cell.length_c   1.000
_cell.angle_alpha   90.00
_cell.angle_beta   90.00
_cell.angle_gamma   90.00
#
_symmetry.space_group_name_H-M   'P 1'
#
loop_
_entity.id
_entity.type
_entity.pdbx_description
1 polymer ?
#
loop_
_entity_poly.entity_id
_entity_poly.type
_entity_poly.pdbx_seq_one_letter_code
_entity_poly.pdbx_strand_id
1 'polypeptide(L)'
;MDRLSHTPSYQRAVSNTHKNDIGKKQAADGSITDSTNTNTTNSSAHLAASRLEVSYLEAPQKQPYISHQPDSDGHIAYSDDEHLMWQTLLERQAKQIPNRACSAYLDGLTKLQLPITQIPQLATIDDVLQATTGWQTAAVPALISFGKFFKLLSQRRFPVATFIRRMDDMDYIEEPDIFHEIVGHCPLLTHPAFAAFNETYGKLGLNASKEERWFLARLYWFTIEFGLVGHAPKDRKIYGGGILSSPSETLYALSDTPEYRAFDLLDVLRTPYRIDHIQPIYYVIDELDTLFDIVDSDIMGVVKQAMSLGLFEPSYAMDANC
;
A
#
# COMPACT_ATOMS: atom_id res chain seq x y z
N MET A 1 -35.25 25.79 -5.77
CA MET A 1 -35.13 25.31 -4.38
C MET A 1 -35.46 23.83 -4.40
N ASP A 2 -34.45 22.99 -4.56
CA ASP A 2 -34.48 21.59 -4.18
C ASP A 2 -33.07 21.04 -4.31
N ARG A 3 -32.46 20.82 -3.15
CA ARG A 3 -31.13 20.21 -3.05
C ARG A 3 -31.30 18.70 -3.06
N LEU A 4 -30.98 18.05 -4.15
CA LEU A 4 -30.82 16.60 -4.20
C LEU A 4 -29.50 16.22 -3.53
N SER A 5 -29.62 15.65 -2.32
CA SER A 5 -28.53 14.99 -1.61
C SER A 5 -28.21 13.67 -2.31
N HIS A 6 -27.10 13.61 -3.03
CA HIS A 6 -26.53 12.35 -3.50
C HIS A 6 -25.62 11.81 -2.42
N THR A 7 -26.07 10.81 -1.69
CA THR A 7 -25.22 9.96 -0.84
C THR A 7 -24.43 9.01 -1.74
N PRO A 8 -23.09 8.91 -1.59
CA PRO A 8 -22.29 7.98 -2.38
C PRO A 8 -22.72 6.53 -2.14
N SER A 9 -22.70 5.72 -3.18
CA SER A 9 -23.06 4.28 -3.18
C SER A 9 -22.31 3.43 -2.13
N TYR A 10 -21.17 3.88 -1.65
CA TYR A 10 -20.37 3.27 -0.59
C TYR A 10 -21.09 3.19 0.76
N GLN A 11 -21.88 4.20 1.16
CA GLN A 11 -22.65 4.16 2.41
C GLN A 11 -23.79 3.12 2.39
N ARG A 12 -24.22 2.66 1.21
CA ARG A 12 -25.22 1.60 1.07
C ARG A 12 -24.67 0.20 1.29
N ALA A 13 -23.41 -0.05 0.98
CA ALA A 13 -22.78 -1.36 1.18
C ALA A 13 -22.53 -1.64 2.68
N VAL A 14 -22.12 -0.62 3.44
CA VAL A 14 -21.83 -0.75 4.88
C VAL A 14 -23.11 -0.89 5.71
N SER A 15 -24.26 -0.33 5.27
CA SER A 15 -25.52 -0.40 6.02
C SER A 15 -26.30 -1.72 5.85
N ASN A 16 -25.95 -2.55 4.87
CA ASN A 16 -26.63 -3.83 4.63
C ASN A 16 -26.03 -5.04 5.37
N THR A 17 -24.90 -4.90 6.04
CA THR A 17 -24.28 -6.01 6.80
C THR A 17 -24.71 -6.10 8.28
N HIS A 18 -25.63 -5.22 8.74
CA HIS A 18 -26.05 -5.18 10.15
C HIS A 18 -27.52 -5.54 10.41
N LYS A 19 -28.20 -6.27 9.54
CA LYS A 19 -29.57 -6.79 9.82
C LYS A 19 -29.74 -8.19 9.27
N ASN A 20 -29.54 -9.15 10.11
CA ASN A 20 -30.07 -10.54 10.23
C ASN A 20 -29.02 -11.34 11.00
N ASP A 21 -29.23 -12.01 12.12
CA ASP A 21 -30.34 -12.78 12.60
C ASP A 21 -30.21 -12.95 14.13
N ILE A 22 -31.28 -12.70 14.84
CA ILE A 22 -31.51 -13.21 16.21
C ILE A 22 -32.51 -14.36 16.08
N GLY A 23 -32.01 -15.59 16.15
CA GLY A 23 -32.85 -16.80 16.17
C GLY A 23 -32.31 -17.81 17.16
N LYS A 24 -33.00 -17.87 18.32
CA LYS A 24 -32.80 -18.85 19.41
C LYS A 24 -32.93 -20.28 18.93
N LYS A 25 -32.10 -21.23 19.47
CA LYS A 25 -32.58 -22.50 20.02
C LYS A 25 -31.58 -23.16 20.98
N GLN A 26 -32.17 -23.81 21.98
CA GLN A 26 -31.61 -24.37 23.18
C GLN A 26 -30.89 -25.71 23.00
N ALA A 27 -29.93 -25.90 23.88
CA ALA A 27 -29.48 -27.02 24.70
C ALA A 27 -29.75 -28.52 24.32
N ALA A 28 -28.68 -29.34 24.40
CA ALA A 28 -28.59 -30.60 25.15
C ALA A 28 -27.12 -31.07 25.20
N ASP A 29 -26.63 -31.12 26.36
CA ASP A 29 -25.96 -32.13 27.22
C ASP A 29 -25.10 -33.22 26.57
N GLY A 30 -23.90 -33.44 27.16
CA GLY A 30 -23.32 -34.78 27.26
C GLY A 30 -21.86 -34.95 26.86
N SER A 31 -21.01 -34.99 27.90
CA SER A 31 -19.82 -35.85 28.10
C SER A 31 -18.45 -35.45 27.57
N ILE A 32 -17.61 -35.35 28.53
CA ILE A 32 -16.16 -35.33 28.68
C ILE A 32 -15.45 -36.42 27.84
N THR A 33 -14.40 -36.02 27.08
CA THR A 33 -13.09 -36.71 27.06
C THR A 33 -12.02 -35.83 26.42
N ASP A 34 -11.04 -35.59 27.23
CA ASP A 34 -9.58 -35.63 26.98
C ASP A 34 -8.90 -34.64 26.02
N SER A 35 -8.03 -33.90 26.68
CA SER A 35 -7.00 -33.02 26.20
C SER A 35 -5.99 -33.75 25.29
N THR A 36 -5.69 -33.16 24.16
CA THR A 36 -4.38 -33.00 23.50
C THR A 36 -4.60 -32.74 22.00
N ASN A 37 -4.48 -31.52 21.57
CA ASN A 37 -3.94 -31.11 20.26
C ASN A 37 -4.39 -29.70 19.85
N THR A 38 -3.89 -28.68 20.54
CA THR A 38 -4.21 -27.30 20.19
C THR A 38 -3.08 -26.56 19.44
N ASN A 39 -1.96 -27.23 19.12
CA ASN A 39 -0.82 -26.55 18.49
C ASN A 39 -0.68 -26.74 16.97
N THR A 40 -1.51 -27.57 16.33
CA THR A 40 -1.38 -27.84 14.88
C THR A 40 -2.33 -27.01 13.99
N THR A 41 -3.43 -26.52 14.54
CA THR A 41 -4.43 -25.74 13.78
C THR A 41 -4.01 -24.28 13.58
N ASN A 42 -3.33 -23.65 14.55
CA ASN A 42 -2.83 -22.28 14.41
C ASN A 42 -1.73 -22.14 13.36
N SER A 43 -0.84 -23.12 13.26
CA SER A 43 0.24 -23.14 12.26
C SER A 43 -0.28 -23.19 10.83
N SER A 44 -1.37 -23.91 10.57
CA SER A 44 -1.95 -24.06 9.23
C SER A 44 -2.72 -22.80 8.77
N ALA A 45 -3.42 -22.13 9.68
CA ALA A 45 -4.14 -20.89 9.40
C ALA A 45 -3.18 -19.73 9.16
N HIS A 46 -2.09 -19.62 9.93
CA HIS A 46 -1.03 -18.64 9.74
C HIS A 46 -0.28 -18.84 8.41
N LEU A 47 -0.04 -20.11 8.02
CA LEU A 47 0.54 -20.43 6.72
C LEU A 47 -0.40 -20.13 5.55
N ALA A 48 -1.71 -20.27 5.73
CA ALA A 48 -2.70 -19.94 4.71
C ALA A 48 -2.84 -18.43 4.51
N ALA A 49 -2.92 -17.65 5.61
CA ALA A 49 -2.96 -16.18 5.55
C ALA A 49 -1.70 -15.62 4.88
N SER A 50 -0.51 -16.10 5.26
CA SER A 50 0.75 -15.68 4.64
C SER A 50 0.87 -16.11 3.17
N ARG A 51 0.24 -17.24 2.78
CA ARG A 51 0.20 -17.67 1.36
C ARG A 51 -0.68 -16.77 0.51
N LEU A 52 -1.80 -16.26 1.02
CA LEU A 52 -2.67 -15.32 0.29
C LEU A 52 -1.97 -13.98 0.05
N GLU A 53 -1.26 -13.44 1.06
CA GLU A 53 -0.47 -12.22 0.92
C GLU A 53 0.61 -12.33 -0.15
N VAL A 54 1.20 -13.51 -0.33
CA VAL A 54 2.36 -13.74 -1.22
C VAL A 54 1.94 -14.26 -2.58
N SER A 55 0.83 -15.00 -2.69
CA SER A 55 0.37 -15.55 -3.97
C SER A 55 0.11 -14.47 -5.01
N TYR A 56 -0.30 -13.27 -4.56
CA TYR A 56 -0.50 -12.10 -5.41
C TYR A 56 0.79 -11.59 -6.04
N LEU A 57 1.90 -11.66 -5.32
CA LEU A 57 3.22 -11.19 -5.79
C LEU A 57 4.02 -12.28 -6.55
N GLU A 58 3.61 -13.53 -6.47
CA GLU A 58 4.31 -14.67 -7.09
C GLU A 58 3.59 -15.28 -8.31
N ALA A 59 2.28 -15.12 -8.45
CA ALA A 59 1.54 -15.68 -9.56
C ALA A 59 1.58 -14.76 -10.79
N PRO A 60 1.93 -15.28 -11.99
CA PRO A 60 1.64 -14.59 -13.22
C PRO A 60 0.12 -14.63 -13.43
N GLN A 61 -0.59 -13.71 -12.82
CA GLN A 61 -2.02 -13.53 -13.06
C GLN A 61 -2.21 -13.04 -14.51
N LYS A 62 -3.28 -13.47 -15.13
CA LYS A 62 -3.67 -12.99 -16.45
C LYS A 62 -4.06 -11.52 -16.29
N GLN A 63 -3.09 -10.64 -16.50
CA GLN A 63 -3.25 -9.21 -16.27
C GLN A 63 -4.30 -8.65 -17.24
N PRO A 64 -5.35 -8.02 -16.75
CA PRO A 64 -6.34 -7.36 -17.61
C PRO A 64 -5.76 -6.13 -18.30
N TYR A 65 -4.61 -5.63 -17.84
CA TYR A 65 -3.93 -4.45 -18.32
C TYR A 65 -2.62 -4.80 -19.02
N ILE A 66 -2.32 -4.07 -20.09
CA ILE A 66 -1.07 -4.20 -20.84
C ILE A 66 -0.29 -2.91 -20.67
N SER A 67 0.89 -3.00 -20.09
CA SER A 67 1.82 -1.88 -20.00
C SER A 67 2.32 -1.45 -21.37
N HIS A 68 2.33 -0.16 -21.62
CA HIS A 68 2.93 0.42 -22.81
C HIS A 68 4.45 0.27 -22.77
N GLN A 69 5.05 0.06 -23.94
CA GLN A 69 6.51 0.02 -24.04
C GLN A 69 7.04 1.38 -24.47
N PRO A 70 8.08 1.90 -23.80
CA PRO A 70 8.78 3.08 -24.28
C PRO A 70 9.35 2.83 -25.69
N ASP A 71 9.31 3.82 -26.56
CA ASP A 71 9.98 3.81 -27.86
C ASP A 71 11.50 3.98 -27.71
N SER A 72 12.21 4.15 -28.85
CA SER A 72 13.68 4.31 -28.86
C SER A 72 14.17 5.53 -28.09
N ASP A 73 13.34 6.55 -27.96
CA ASP A 73 13.65 7.82 -27.28
C ASP A 73 13.15 7.84 -25.83
N GLY A 74 12.55 6.72 -25.38
CA GLY A 74 12.00 6.54 -24.05
C GLY A 74 10.59 7.13 -23.88
N HIS A 75 9.95 7.61 -24.98
CA HIS A 75 8.61 8.16 -24.95
C HIS A 75 7.57 7.06 -24.91
N ILE A 76 6.54 7.25 -24.08
CA ILE A 76 5.40 6.34 -23.94
C ILE A 76 4.16 7.01 -24.55
N ALA A 77 3.59 6.39 -25.57
CA ALA A 77 2.37 6.88 -26.19
C ALA A 77 1.14 6.40 -25.40
N TYR A 78 0.31 7.36 -25.00
CA TYR A 78 -0.98 7.12 -24.35
C TYR A 78 -2.11 7.66 -25.25
N SER A 79 -3.28 7.03 -25.19
CA SER A 79 -4.49 7.48 -25.86
C SER A 79 -5.15 8.67 -25.16
N ASP A 80 -6.06 9.35 -25.86
CA ASP A 80 -6.85 10.45 -25.29
C ASP A 80 -7.71 9.97 -24.10
N ASP A 81 -8.24 8.74 -24.15
CA ASP A 81 -9.01 8.16 -23.04
C ASP A 81 -8.13 7.91 -21.80
N GLU A 82 -6.90 7.49 -21.97
CA GLU A 82 -5.95 7.31 -20.88
C GLU A 82 -5.53 8.67 -20.27
N HIS A 83 -5.33 9.67 -21.09
CA HIS A 83 -5.09 11.03 -20.60
C HIS A 83 -6.29 11.59 -19.84
N LEU A 84 -7.51 11.34 -20.31
CA LEU A 84 -8.74 11.76 -19.61
C LEU A 84 -8.89 11.02 -18.27
N MET A 85 -8.52 9.73 -18.20
CA MET A 85 -8.52 8.99 -16.94
C MET A 85 -7.55 9.59 -15.93
N TRP A 86 -6.31 9.88 -16.37
CA TRP A 86 -5.31 10.56 -15.54
C TRP A 86 -5.84 11.88 -14.98
N GLN A 87 -6.38 12.73 -15.84
CA GLN A 87 -6.96 14.00 -15.43
C GLN A 87 -8.06 13.81 -14.39
N THR A 88 -8.96 12.87 -14.63
CA THR A 88 -10.09 12.59 -13.74
C THR A 88 -9.62 12.14 -12.34
N LEU A 89 -8.63 11.24 -12.28
CA LEU A 89 -8.06 10.76 -11.03
C LEU A 89 -7.32 11.88 -10.29
N LEU A 90 -6.51 12.66 -11.02
CA LEU A 90 -5.74 13.76 -10.43
C LEU A 90 -6.65 14.87 -9.88
N GLU A 91 -7.71 15.24 -10.59
CA GLU A 91 -8.69 16.23 -10.13
C GLU A 91 -9.49 15.75 -8.91
N ARG A 92 -9.79 14.44 -8.82
CA ARG A 92 -10.41 13.84 -7.62
C ARG A 92 -9.48 13.95 -6.43
N GLN A 93 -8.23 13.53 -6.60
CA GLN A 93 -7.25 13.46 -5.53
C GLN A 93 -6.81 14.85 -5.09
N ALA A 94 -6.66 15.81 -6.00
CA ALA A 94 -6.34 17.19 -5.69
C ALA A 94 -7.34 17.86 -4.71
N LYS A 95 -8.58 17.40 -4.66
CA LYS A 95 -9.61 17.89 -3.72
C LYS A 95 -9.46 17.29 -2.30
N GLN A 96 -8.81 16.14 -2.20
CA GLN A 96 -8.72 15.38 -0.95
C GLN A 96 -7.37 15.51 -0.26
N ILE A 97 -6.29 15.57 -1.02
CA ILE A 97 -4.90 15.65 -0.54
C ILE A 97 -4.63 16.87 0.36
N PRO A 98 -5.08 18.10 0.05
CA PRO A 98 -4.85 19.24 0.92
C PRO A 98 -5.37 19.00 2.33
N ASN A 99 -4.56 19.33 3.34
CA ASN A 99 -4.80 19.09 4.76
C ASN A 99 -4.74 17.62 5.24
N ARG A 100 -4.61 16.65 4.32
CA ARG A 100 -4.49 15.23 4.67
C ARG A 100 -3.09 14.67 4.45
N ALA A 101 -2.44 15.04 3.36
CA ALA A 101 -1.06 14.63 3.10
C ALA A 101 -0.06 15.38 3.98
N CYS A 102 1.09 14.77 4.26
CA CYS A 102 2.20 15.42 4.97
C CYS A 102 2.84 16.52 4.11
N SER A 103 3.52 17.46 4.76
CA SER A 103 4.15 18.61 4.07
C SER A 103 5.18 18.16 3.03
N ALA A 104 6.00 17.15 3.35
CA ALA A 104 7.01 16.63 2.43
C ALA A 104 6.41 16.09 1.12
N TYR A 105 5.22 15.47 1.18
CA TYR A 105 4.51 15.04 -0.02
C TYR A 105 4.02 16.24 -0.86
N LEU A 106 3.46 17.26 -0.21
CA LEU A 106 3.00 18.48 -0.90
C LEU A 106 4.16 19.25 -1.54
N ASP A 107 5.31 19.29 -0.86
CA ASP A 107 6.55 19.87 -1.40
C ASP A 107 7.05 19.05 -2.61
N GLY A 108 6.95 17.74 -2.54
CA GLY A 108 7.28 16.83 -3.66
C GLY A 108 6.38 17.03 -4.87
N LEU A 109 5.05 17.16 -4.67
CA LEU A 109 4.12 17.52 -5.76
C LEU A 109 4.49 18.86 -6.40
N THR A 110 4.87 19.84 -5.58
CA THR A 110 5.29 21.16 -6.08
C THR A 110 6.56 21.05 -6.92
N LYS A 111 7.52 20.19 -6.54
CA LYS A 111 8.75 19.96 -7.33
C LYS A 111 8.46 19.23 -8.64
N LEU A 112 7.60 18.22 -8.62
CA LEU A 112 7.28 17.39 -9.79
C LEU A 112 6.45 18.13 -10.84
N GLN A 113 5.64 19.11 -10.45
CA GLN A 113 4.78 19.89 -11.36
C GLN A 113 3.98 19.00 -12.33
N LEU A 114 3.32 17.97 -11.80
CA LEU A 114 2.61 16.98 -12.61
C LEU A 114 1.60 17.66 -13.56
N PRO A 115 1.61 17.30 -14.85
CA PRO A 115 0.65 17.83 -15.80
C PRO A 115 -0.77 17.35 -15.46
N ILE A 116 -1.75 18.26 -15.56
CA ILE A 116 -3.14 17.94 -15.18
C ILE A 116 -3.83 17.10 -16.26
N THR A 117 -3.64 17.48 -17.53
CA THR A 117 -4.42 16.96 -18.66
C THR A 117 -3.77 15.81 -19.41
N GLN A 118 -2.59 15.36 -18.99
CA GLN A 118 -1.88 14.26 -19.66
C GLN A 118 -1.02 13.49 -18.69
N ILE A 119 -0.83 12.21 -18.96
CA ILE A 119 0.10 11.34 -18.22
C ILE A 119 1.52 11.87 -18.44
N PRO A 120 2.31 12.12 -17.37
CA PRO A 120 3.68 12.60 -17.52
C PRO A 120 4.56 11.52 -18.16
N GLN A 121 5.56 11.94 -18.90
CA GLN A 121 6.63 11.06 -19.36
C GLN A 121 7.60 10.80 -18.22
N LEU A 122 8.11 9.55 -18.13
CA LEU A 122 9.02 9.13 -17.05
C LEU A 122 10.29 9.99 -17.01
N ALA A 123 10.79 10.44 -18.15
CA ALA A 123 11.97 11.30 -18.23
C ALA A 123 11.79 12.62 -17.45
N THR A 124 10.60 13.23 -17.50
CA THR A 124 10.34 14.49 -16.75
C THR A 124 10.28 14.26 -15.25
N ILE A 125 9.82 13.09 -14.80
CA ILE A 125 9.85 12.69 -13.40
C ILE A 125 11.31 12.44 -12.97
N ASP A 126 12.07 11.74 -13.80
CA ASP A 126 13.47 11.40 -13.56
C ASP A 126 14.36 12.64 -13.39
N ASP A 127 14.14 13.69 -14.18
CA ASP A 127 14.88 14.96 -14.05
C ASP A 127 14.77 15.52 -12.61
N VAL A 128 13.56 15.51 -12.04
CA VAL A 128 13.33 16.01 -10.68
C VAL A 128 13.87 15.05 -9.61
N LEU A 129 13.64 13.74 -9.77
CA LEU A 129 14.13 12.74 -8.81
C LEU A 129 15.65 12.70 -8.77
N GLN A 130 16.32 12.81 -9.94
CA GLN A 130 17.78 12.88 -10.00
C GLN A 130 18.32 14.12 -9.31
N ALA A 131 17.72 15.29 -9.58
CA ALA A 131 18.15 16.55 -8.99
C ALA A 131 17.96 16.60 -7.47
N THR A 132 17.01 15.85 -6.91
CA THR A 132 16.67 15.89 -5.47
C THR A 132 17.36 14.80 -4.66
N THR A 133 17.25 13.54 -5.05
CA THR A 133 17.68 12.37 -4.26
C THR A 133 18.55 11.39 -5.05
N GLY A 134 18.77 11.63 -6.35
CA GLY A 134 19.53 10.75 -7.23
C GLY A 134 18.74 9.50 -7.66
N TRP A 135 17.41 9.54 -7.53
CA TRP A 135 16.52 8.46 -7.98
C TRP A 135 16.11 8.64 -9.43
N GLN A 136 15.66 7.54 -10.03
CA GLN A 136 15.03 7.48 -11.35
C GLN A 136 13.88 6.48 -11.33
N THR A 137 13.00 6.57 -12.30
CA THR A 137 11.98 5.56 -12.55
C THR A 137 12.53 4.40 -13.41
N ALA A 138 11.79 3.31 -13.42
CA ALA A 138 12.02 2.18 -14.33
C ALA A 138 10.68 1.69 -14.85
N ALA A 139 10.43 1.84 -16.14
CA ALA A 139 9.24 1.26 -16.77
C ALA A 139 9.22 -0.27 -16.57
N VAL A 140 8.12 -0.78 -16.04
CA VAL A 140 7.92 -2.21 -15.79
C VAL A 140 6.51 -2.62 -16.23
N PRO A 141 6.28 -3.92 -16.56
CA PRO A 141 4.92 -4.46 -16.60
C PRO A 141 4.31 -4.37 -15.17
N ALA A 142 2.98 -4.40 -15.06
CA ALA A 142 2.27 -4.18 -13.81
C ALA A 142 2.90 -4.91 -12.61
N LEU A 143 2.93 -6.22 -12.62
CA LEU A 143 3.54 -7.02 -11.56
C LEU A 143 4.93 -7.50 -11.96
N ILE A 144 5.87 -7.36 -11.03
CA ILE A 144 7.24 -7.83 -11.17
C ILE A 144 7.61 -8.74 -9.99
N SER A 145 8.55 -9.65 -10.21
CA SER A 145 9.04 -10.51 -9.13
C SER A 145 9.70 -9.70 -8.01
N PHE A 146 9.65 -10.18 -6.78
CA PHE A 146 10.35 -9.60 -5.64
C PHE A 146 11.84 -9.34 -5.92
N GLY A 147 12.53 -10.29 -6.57
CA GLY A 147 13.93 -10.11 -6.92
C GLY A 147 14.17 -8.93 -7.84
N LYS A 148 13.29 -8.69 -8.83
CA LYS A 148 13.37 -7.52 -9.71
C LYS A 148 13.02 -6.24 -8.95
N PHE A 149 12.00 -6.26 -8.11
CA PHE A 149 11.59 -5.13 -7.28
C PHE A 149 12.73 -4.67 -6.37
N PHE A 150 13.27 -5.56 -5.54
CA PHE A 150 14.38 -5.25 -4.65
C PHE A 150 15.63 -4.79 -5.40
N LYS A 151 15.94 -5.41 -6.55
CA LYS A 151 17.06 -4.99 -7.37
C LYS A 151 16.90 -3.56 -7.87
N LEU A 152 15.72 -3.18 -8.34
CA LEU A 152 15.46 -1.82 -8.80
C LEU A 152 15.61 -0.81 -7.66
N LEU A 153 14.95 -1.04 -6.52
CA LEU A 153 15.06 -0.15 -5.36
C LEU A 153 16.50 -0.01 -4.86
N SER A 154 17.27 -1.11 -4.79
CA SER A 154 18.70 -1.08 -4.37
C SER A 154 19.59 -0.25 -5.30
N GLN A 155 19.14 -0.01 -6.52
CA GLN A 155 19.81 0.79 -7.55
C GLN A 155 19.22 2.21 -7.67
N ARG A 156 18.39 2.63 -6.72
CA ARG A 156 17.65 3.91 -6.75
C ARG A 156 16.78 4.06 -8.00
N ARG A 157 16.16 2.95 -8.41
CA ARG A 157 15.22 2.93 -9.52
C ARG A 157 13.84 2.51 -9.02
N PHE A 158 12.88 3.41 -9.11
CA PHE A 158 11.53 3.12 -8.69
C PHE A 158 10.74 2.46 -9.83
N PRO A 159 10.20 1.25 -9.63
CA PRO A 159 9.43 0.58 -10.67
C PRO A 159 8.13 1.34 -10.92
N VAL A 160 7.80 1.61 -12.18
CA VAL A 160 6.59 2.29 -12.60
C VAL A 160 5.89 1.47 -13.66
N ALA A 161 4.71 0.94 -13.35
CA ALA A 161 3.82 0.35 -14.33
C ALA A 161 3.37 1.42 -15.33
N THR A 162 3.36 1.09 -16.60
CA THR A 162 3.14 2.07 -17.69
C THR A 162 1.75 1.98 -18.31
N PHE A 163 0.81 1.33 -17.65
CA PHE A 163 -0.62 1.38 -17.97
C PHE A 163 -1.37 2.27 -16.98
N ILE A 164 -2.56 2.69 -17.31
CA ILE A 164 -3.50 3.34 -16.39
C ILE A 164 -4.79 2.53 -16.32
N ARG A 165 -5.43 2.53 -15.14
CA ARG A 165 -6.73 1.88 -14.93
C ARG A 165 -7.82 2.43 -15.84
N ARG A 166 -8.85 1.63 -16.09
CA ARG A 166 -10.02 2.04 -16.86
C ARG A 166 -11.07 2.68 -15.95
N MET A 167 -12.07 3.33 -16.54
CA MET A 167 -13.15 4.01 -15.84
C MET A 167 -13.92 3.08 -14.89
N ASP A 168 -14.08 1.81 -15.25
CA ASP A 168 -14.75 0.80 -14.44
C ASP A 168 -13.98 0.47 -13.16
N ASP A 169 -12.65 0.66 -13.15
CA ASP A 169 -11.77 0.40 -12.01
C ASP A 169 -11.35 1.69 -11.29
N MET A 170 -12.06 2.80 -11.52
CA MET A 170 -11.68 4.13 -11.00
C MET A 170 -11.52 4.17 -9.49
N ASP A 171 -12.37 3.48 -8.74
CA ASP A 171 -12.39 3.55 -7.28
C ASP A 171 -11.44 2.55 -6.62
N TYR A 172 -11.13 1.46 -7.31
CA TYR A 172 -10.25 0.42 -6.81
C TYR A 172 -9.58 -0.32 -7.97
N ILE A 173 -8.28 -0.54 -7.85
CA ILE A 173 -7.49 -1.38 -8.75
C ILE A 173 -6.55 -2.22 -7.91
N GLU A 174 -6.47 -3.53 -8.19
CA GLU A 174 -5.59 -4.44 -7.48
C GLU A 174 -4.13 -4.29 -7.91
N GLU A 175 -3.89 -4.05 -9.20
CA GLU A 175 -2.55 -3.91 -9.76
C GLU A 175 -2.13 -2.43 -9.72
N PRO A 176 -0.92 -2.09 -9.24
CA PRO A 176 -0.44 -0.71 -9.26
C PRO A 176 -0.33 -0.20 -10.70
N ASP A 177 -1.02 0.88 -11.01
CA ASP A 177 -0.99 1.58 -12.30
C ASP A 177 -0.09 2.82 -12.25
N ILE A 178 0.14 3.47 -13.38
CA ILE A 178 1.00 4.66 -13.44
C ILE A 178 0.52 5.80 -12.53
N PHE A 179 -0.79 5.91 -12.29
CA PHE A 179 -1.31 6.91 -11.36
C PHE A 179 -0.89 6.62 -9.92
N HIS A 180 -1.01 5.36 -9.48
CA HIS A 180 -0.54 4.93 -8.17
C HIS A 180 0.95 5.18 -8.00
N GLU A 181 1.77 4.78 -8.96
CA GLU A 181 3.23 4.90 -8.84
C GLU A 181 3.70 6.37 -8.87
N ILE A 182 3.17 7.17 -9.78
CA ILE A 182 3.61 8.57 -9.93
C ILE A 182 3.01 9.47 -8.85
N VAL A 183 1.69 9.39 -8.61
CA VAL A 183 1.04 10.28 -7.64
C VAL A 183 1.26 9.78 -6.21
N GLY A 184 1.23 8.46 -5.99
CA GLY A 184 1.40 7.88 -4.65
C GLY A 184 2.83 8.01 -4.11
N HIS A 185 3.83 7.70 -4.92
CA HIS A 185 5.19 7.50 -4.43
C HIS A 185 6.20 8.56 -4.87
N CYS A 186 6.18 9.01 -6.14
CA CYS A 186 7.22 9.88 -6.67
C CYS A 186 7.37 11.22 -5.92
N PRO A 187 6.30 11.87 -5.39
CA PRO A 187 6.48 13.09 -4.61
C PRO A 187 7.39 12.88 -3.39
N LEU A 188 7.20 11.78 -2.66
CA LEU A 188 8.01 11.48 -1.48
C LEU A 188 9.40 10.96 -1.81
N LEU A 189 9.62 10.39 -2.99
CA LEU A 189 10.98 10.06 -3.44
C LEU A 189 11.88 11.30 -3.60
N THR A 190 11.31 12.51 -3.64
CA THR A 190 12.08 13.75 -3.56
C THR A 190 12.55 14.09 -2.15
N HIS A 191 12.11 13.35 -1.12
CA HIS A 191 12.51 13.53 0.29
C HIS A 191 13.62 12.55 0.66
N PRO A 192 14.74 13.02 1.26
CA PRO A 192 15.92 12.18 1.53
C PRO A 192 15.63 10.95 2.41
N ALA A 193 14.83 11.09 3.48
CA ALA A 193 14.53 9.97 4.38
C ALA A 193 13.71 8.88 3.68
N PHE A 194 12.69 9.24 2.91
CA PHE A 194 11.89 8.30 2.15
C PHE A 194 12.71 7.60 1.06
N ALA A 195 13.58 8.34 0.38
CA ALA A 195 14.50 7.82 -0.64
C ALA A 195 15.51 6.83 -0.02
N ALA A 196 16.13 7.18 1.11
CA ALA A 196 17.08 6.32 1.82
C ALA A 196 16.43 5.04 2.33
N PHE A 197 15.18 5.13 2.86
CA PHE A 197 14.41 3.97 3.28
C PHE A 197 14.21 2.98 2.12
N ASN A 198 13.74 3.45 0.97
CA ASN A 198 13.49 2.60 -0.21
C ASN A 198 14.79 1.94 -0.72
N GLU A 199 15.91 2.67 -0.75
CA GLU A 199 17.21 2.11 -1.17
C GLU A 199 17.67 1.01 -0.21
N THR A 200 17.63 1.26 1.09
CA THR A 200 18.05 0.28 2.11
C THR A 200 17.13 -0.93 2.12
N TYR A 201 15.82 -0.72 2.05
CA TYR A 201 14.84 -1.79 1.89
C TYR A 201 15.15 -2.67 0.67
N GLY A 202 15.46 -2.06 -0.47
CA GLY A 202 15.91 -2.77 -1.67
C GLY A 202 17.14 -3.64 -1.43
N LYS A 203 18.17 -3.09 -0.75
CA LYS A 203 19.41 -3.81 -0.42
C LYS A 203 19.18 -4.98 0.54
N LEU A 204 18.35 -4.79 1.56
CA LEU A 204 17.98 -5.84 2.51
C LEU A 204 17.24 -6.98 1.81
N GLY A 205 16.22 -6.67 1.01
CA GLY A 205 15.42 -7.66 0.32
C GLY A 205 16.18 -8.47 -0.74
N LEU A 206 17.24 -7.90 -1.35
CA LEU A 206 18.12 -8.66 -2.26
C LEU A 206 18.83 -9.82 -1.55
N ASN A 207 19.27 -9.60 -0.31
CA ASN A 207 20.06 -10.55 0.46
C ASN A 207 19.19 -11.45 1.36
N ALA A 208 17.90 -11.14 1.49
CA ALA A 208 16.97 -11.87 2.35
C ALA A 208 16.52 -13.19 1.72
N SER A 209 16.25 -14.19 2.55
CA SER A 209 15.57 -15.42 2.16
C SER A 209 14.13 -15.15 1.71
N LYS A 210 13.48 -16.15 1.12
CA LYS A 210 12.06 -16.02 0.73
C LYS A 210 11.16 -15.73 1.95
N GLU A 211 11.41 -16.40 3.03
CA GLU A 211 10.66 -16.26 4.29
C GLU A 211 10.89 -14.88 4.93
N GLU A 212 12.12 -14.38 4.96
CA GLU A 212 12.44 -13.04 5.47
C GLU A 212 11.77 -11.94 4.63
N ARG A 213 11.70 -12.12 3.30
CA ARG A 213 11.02 -11.16 2.40
C ARG A 213 9.53 -11.01 2.72
N TRP A 214 8.88 -12.05 3.22
CA TRP A 214 7.48 -11.95 3.65
C TRP A 214 7.30 -11.02 4.84
N PHE A 215 8.24 -11.02 5.77
CA PHE A 215 8.23 -10.07 6.88
C PHE A 215 8.59 -8.66 6.41
N LEU A 216 9.58 -8.53 5.53
CA LEU A 216 9.92 -7.24 4.92
C LEU A 216 8.74 -6.63 4.13
N ALA A 217 7.92 -7.44 3.46
CA ALA A 217 6.73 -6.95 2.76
C ALA A 217 5.77 -6.20 3.70
N ARG A 218 5.62 -6.63 4.96
CA ARG A 218 4.80 -5.93 5.97
C ARG A 218 5.40 -4.58 6.35
N LEU A 219 6.71 -4.50 6.47
CA LEU A 219 7.38 -3.22 6.70
C LEU A 219 7.07 -2.22 5.59
N TYR A 220 7.18 -2.64 4.32
CA TYR A 220 6.86 -1.80 3.18
C TYR A 220 5.38 -1.39 3.17
N TRP A 221 4.50 -2.36 3.41
CA TRP A 221 3.05 -2.15 3.44
C TRP A 221 2.65 -1.10 4.47
N PHE A 222 3.07 -1.25 5.72
CA PHE A 222 2.67 -0.35 6.80
C PHE A 222 3.47 0.95 6.88
N THR A 223 4.44 1.15 5.99
CA THR A 223 5.19 2.40 5.88
C THR A 223 4.95 3.06 4.53
N ILE A 224 5.59 2.58 3.49
CA ILE A 224 5.61 3.21 2.16
C ILE A 224 4.23 3.24 1.51
N GLU A 225 3.42 2.18 1.71
CA GLU A 225 2.08 2.09 1.13
C GLU A 225 0.99 2.71 2.02
N PHE A 226 0.98 2.39 3.32
CA PHE A 226 -0.13 2.75 4.22
C PHE A 226 0.34 3.49 5.49
N GLY A 227 1.46 4.20 5.42
CA GLY A 227 2.01 4.91 6.55
C GLY A 227 1.33 6.25 6.84
N LEU A 228 1.21 6.56 8.14
CA LEU A 228 0.77 7.84 8.66
C LEU A 228 1.87 8.48 9.49
N VAL A 229 1.86 9.82 9.58
CA VAL A 229 2.82 10.61 10.37
C VAL A 229 2.10 11.62 11.26
N GLY A 230 2.58 11.83 12.48
CA GLY A 230 2.10 12.86 13.41
C GLY A 230 2.04 12.42 14.87
N HIS A 231 2.28 13.35 15.78
CA HIS A 231 2.37 13.08 17.24
C HIS A 231 1.02 12.90 17.93
N ALA A 232 -0.05 13.49 17.39
CA ALA A 232 -1.37 13.47 18.01
C ALA A 232 -2.46 13.14 16.97
N PRO A 233 -3.63 12.61 17.42
CA PRO A 233 -4.70 12.23 16.49
C PRO A 233 -5.12 13.33 15.51
N LYS A 234 -5.12 14.60 15.96
CA LYS A 234 -5.51 15.76 15.12
C LYS A 234 -4.43 16.18 14.11
N ASP A 235 -3.19 15.78 14.37
CA ASP A 235 -2.03 16.19 13.56
C ASP A 235 -1.64 15.11 12.53
N ARG A 236 -2.33 13.97 12.53
CA ARG A 236 -2.05 12.87 11.62
C ARG A 236 -2.16 13.32 10.18
N LYS A 237 -1.15 12.94 9.40
CA LYS A 237 -1.06 13.16 7.96
C LYS A 237 -0.68 11.86 7.27
N ILE A 238 -1.00 11.79 6.01
CA ILE A 238 -0.73 10.63 5.17
C ILE A 238 0.60 10.82 4.46
N TYR A 239 1.45 9.79 4.50
CA TYR A 239 2.62 9.68 3.63
C TYR A 239 2.61 8.40 2.80
N GLY A 240 1.75 7.42 3.10
CA GLY A 240 1.65 6.16 2.35
C GLY A 240 1.10 6.36 0.95
N GLY A 241 1.81 5.82 -0.06
CA GLY A 241 1.47 5.97 -1.49
C GLY A 241 0.16 5.29 -1.86
N GLY A 242 -0.12 4.11 -1.28
CA GLY A 242 -1.38 3.39 -1.47
C GLY A 242 -2.57 4.21 -1.01
N ILE A 243 -2.43 4.94 0.10
CA ILE A 243 -3.48 5.86 0.57
C ILE A 243 -3.60 7.07 -0.37
N LEU A 244 -2.46 7.71 -0.72
CA LEU A 244 -2.44 8.97 -1.48
C LEU A 244 -2.89 8.82 -2.93
N SER A 245 -2.89 7.60 -3.47
CA SER A 245 -3.39 7.29 -4.82
C SER A 245 -4.82 6.74 -4.84
N SER A 246 -5.44 6.54 -3.67
CA SER A 246 -6.80 6.01 -3.52
C SER A 246 -7.73 7.05 -2.88
N PRO A 247 -8.77 7.54 -3.59
CA PRO A 247 -9.70 8.51 -3.04
C PRO A 247 -10.46 8.01 -1.80
N SER A 248 -10.86 6.74 -1.77
CA SER A 248 -11.57 6.15 -0.64
C SER A 248 -10.67 5.97 0.57
N GLU A 249 -9.45 5.45 0.37
CA GLU A 249 -8.48 5.23 1.43
C GLU A 249 -8.00 6.55 2.05
N THR A 250 -7.80 7.61 1.23
CA THR A 250 -7.43 8.96 1.70
C THR A 250 -8.45 9.54 2.70
N LEU A 251 -9.74 9.26 2.51
CA LEU A 251 -10.77 9.69 3.44
C LEU A 251 -10.86 8.79 4.67
N TYR A 252 -10.76 7.48 4.45
CA TYR A 252 -10.89 6.48 5.50
C TYR A 252 -9.73 6.50 6.48
N ALA A 253 -8.49 6.60 5.98
CA ALA A 253 -7.27 6.52 6.78
C ALA A 253 -7.15 7.61 7.88
N LEU A 254 -7.92 8.69 7.81
CA LEU A 254 -7.95 9.75 8.83
C LEU A 254 -9.33 9.87 9.52
N SER A 255 -10.23 8.88 9.33
CA SER A 255 -11.52 8.82 10.01
C SER A 255 -11.36 8.22 11.43
N ASP A 256 -12.45 8.19 12.20
CA ASP A 256 -12.46 7.56 13.54
C ASP A 256 -12.67 6.03 13.48
N THR A 257 -12.65 5.43 12.28
CA THR A 257 -12.99 4.00 12.12
C THR A 257 -11.81 3.06 12.29
N PRO A 258 -10.62 3.32 11.67
CA PRO A 258 -9.50 2.39 11.77
C PRO A 258 -8.79 2.47 13.12
N GLU A 259 -8.09 1.41 13.47
CA GLU A 259 -7.17 1.41 14.60
C GLU A 259 -5.86 2.12 14.22
N TYR A 260 -5.36 2.95 15.11
CA TYR A 260 -4.06 3.62 14.95
C TYR A 260 -3.10 3.13 16.00
N ARG A 261 -1.92 2.70 15.58
CA ARG A 261 -0.84 2.24 16.46
C ARG A 261 0.40 3.11 16.25
N ALA A 262 1.09 3.43 17.34
CA ALA A 262 2.43 3.98 17.22
C ALA A 262 3.33 2.99 16.46
N PHE A 263 4.23 3.49 15.63
CA PHE A 263 5.14 2.62 14.89
C PHE A 263 6.06 1.86 15.87
N ASP A 264 6.04 0.56 15.76
CA ASP A 264 7.00 -0.36 16.37
C ASP A 264 7.41 -1.39 15.31
N LEU A 265 8.71 -1.51 15.06
CA LEU A 265 9.21 -2.33 13.95
C LEU A 265 8.82 -3.82 14.13
N LEU A 266 8.88 -4.34 15.36
CA LEU A 266 8.54 -5.73 15.63
C LEU A 266 7.04 -5.99 15.43
N ASP A 267 6.20 -5.07 15.87
CA ASP A 267 4.75 -5.17 15.72
C ASP A 267 4.33 -5.06 14.25
N VAL A 268 4.92 -4.12 13.51
CA VAL A 268 4.71 -3.96 12.05
C VAL A 268 5.03 -5.27 11.32
N LEU A 269 6.20 -5.86 11.57
CA LEU A 269 6.64 -7.09 10.92
C LEU A 269 5.74 -8.30 11.25
N ARG A 270 5.01 -8.27 12.35
CA ARG A 270 4.13 -9.36 12.80
C ARG A 270 2.65 -9.13 12.47
N THR A 271 2.27 -7.95 11.99
CA THR A 271 0.86 -7.62 11.69
C THR A 271 0.47 -8.15 10.31
N PRO A 272 -0.53 -9.06 10.21
CA PRO A 272 -1.07 -9.49 8.93
C PRO A 272 -1.82 -8.35 8.23
N TYR A 273 -1.81 -8.36 6.89
CA TYR A 273 -2.59 -7.44 6.06
C TYR A 273 -3.25 -8.18 4.90
N ARG A 274 -4.23 -7.54 4.26
CA ARG A 274 -4.85 -7.98 3.01
C ARG A 274 -4.82 -6.82 2.00
N ILE A 275 -4.54 -7.16 0.74
CA ILE A 275 -4.46 -6.17 -0.35
C ILE A 275 -5.85 -5.81 -0.91
N ASP A 276 -6.82 -6.71 -0.79
CA ASP A 276 -8.19 -6.60 -1.30
C ASP A 276 -9.19 -5.99 -0.30
N HIS A 277 -8.69 -5.42 0.80
CA HIS A 277 -9.50 -4.81 1.86
C HIS A 277 -8.96 -3.43 2.23
N ILE A 278 -9.85 -2.53 2.61
CA ILE A 278 -9.48 -1.28 3.30
C ILE A 278 -8.77 -1.66 4.61
N GLN A 279 -7.66 -0.96 4.90
CA GLN A 279 -6.80 -1.35 6.01
C GLN A 279 -7.46 -1.06 7.37
N PRO A 280 -7.65 -2.09 8.24
CA PRO A 280 -8.24 -1.88 9.55
C PRO A 280 -7.28 -1.23 10.55
N ILE A 281 -5.97 -1.27 10.28
CA ILE A 281 -4.90 -0.78 11.15
C ILE A 281 -3.95 0.10 10.35
N TYR A 282 -3.57 1.24 10.92
CA TYR A 282 -2.49 2.10 10.42
C TYR A 282 -1.44 2.31 11.49
N TYR A 283 -0.17 2.25 11.09
CA TYR A 283 0.96 2.61 11.92
C TYR A 283 1.35 4.06 11.68
N VAL A 284 1.65 4.76 12.78
CA VAL A 284 1.93 6.20 12.79
C VAL A 284 3.35 6.42 13.27
N ILE A 285 4.20 7.02 12.44
CA ILE A 285 5.51 7.54 12.83
C ILE A 285 5.38 8.97 13.34
N ASP A 286 6.30 9.42 14.18
CA ASP A 286 6.24 10.78 14.75
C ASP A 286 6.51 11.84 13.69
N GLU A 287 7.56 11.67 12.92
CA GLU A 287 7.97 12.55 11.83
C GLU A 287 8.55 11.72 10.66
N LEU A 288 8.61 12.29 9.46
CA LEU A 288 9.04 11.53 8.28
C LEU A 288 10.52 11.11 8.39
N ASP A 289 11.34 11.88 9.09
CA ASP A 289 12.75 11.56 9.32
C ASP A 289 12.95 10.33 10.23
N THR A 290 11.92 9.87 10.96
CA THR A 290 11.92 8.55 11.64
C THR A 290 12.25 7.40 10.67
N LEU A 291 12.00 7.58 9.36
CA LEU A 291 12.42 6.61 8.37
C LEU A 291 13.95 6.43 8.32
N PHE A 292 14.75 7.43 8.65
CA PHE A 292 16.21 7.28 8.82
C PHE A 292 16.55 6.41 10.03
N ASP A 293 15.86 6.61 11.15
CA ASP A 293 16.09 5.80 12.36
C ASP A 293 15.78 4.33 12.12
N ILE A 294 14.72 4.06 11.33
CA ILE A 294 14.36 2.69 10.93
C ILE A 294 15.48 2.08 10.08
N VAL A 295 16.00 2.84 9.11
CA VAL A 295 17.09 2.39 8.22
C VAL A 295 18.38 2.08 8.96
N ASP A 296 18.69 2.86 10.00
CA ASP A 296 19.89 2.72 10.83
C ASP A 296 19.74 1.61 11.88
N SER A 297 18.54 1.07 12.07
CA SER A 297 18.29 -0.04 13.01
C SER A 297 18.67 -1.41 12.43
N ASP A 298 18.79 -2.42 13.31
CA ASP A 298 19.00 -3.82 12.88
C ASP A 298 17.69 -4.45 12.40
N ILE A 299 17.15 -3.99 11.26
CA ILE A 299 15.92 -4.50 10.66
C ILE A 299 15.95 -6.03 10.53
N MET A 300 17.07 -6.60 10.06
CA MET A 300 17.13 -8.05 9.83
C MET A 300 17.20 -8.86 11.13
N GLY A 301 17.77 -8.31 12.20
CA GLY A 301 17.69 -8.89 13.53
C GLY A 301 16.26 -8.93 14.05
N VAL A 302 15.51 -7.84 13.86
CA VAL A 302 14.08 -7.78 14.24
C VAL A 302 13.23 -8.69 13.35
N VAL A 303 13.53 -8.83 12.05
CA VAL A 303 12.89 -9.82 11.16
C VAL A 303 13.05 -11.24 11.72
N LYS A 304 14.25 -11.64 12.12
CA LYS A 304 14.49 -12.96 12.72
C LYS A 304 13.72 -13.14 14.04
N GLN A 305 13.65 -12.10 14.86
CA GLN A 305 12.83 -12.10 16.07
C GLN A 305 11.35 -12.26 15.75
N ALA A 306 10.81 -11.50 14.78
CA ALA A 306 9.44 -11.61 14.32
C ALA A 306 9.11 -13.02 13.80
N MET A 307 10.02 -13.62 13.01
CA MET A 307 9.88 -15.00 12.53
C MET A 307 9.79 -16.01 13.67
N SER A 308 10.57 -15.82 14.73
CA SER A 308 10.53 -16.72 15.90
C SER A 308 9.27 -16.59 16.73
N LEU A 309 8.67 -15.40 16.78
CA LEU A 309 7.45 -15.11 17.54
C LEU A 309 6.16 -15.41 16.75
N GLY A 310 6.25 -15.48 15.42
CA GLY A 310 5.09 -15.64 14.53
C GLY A 310 4.27 -14.35 14.38
N LEU A 311 3.24 -14.43 13.52
CA LEU A 311 2.33 -13.33 13.26
C LEU A 311 1.32 -13.15 14.39
N PHE A 312 0.76 -11.94 14.48
CA PHE A 312 -0.45 -11.70 15.28
C PHE A 312 -1.67 -12.35 14.62
N GLU A 313 -2.76 -12.47 15.39
CA GLU A 313 -4.05 -12.83 14.83
C GLU A 313 -4.53 -11.75 13.85
N PRO A 314 -5.12 -12.15 12.72
CA PRO A 314 -5.65 -11.20 11.75
C PRO A 314 -6.73 -10.29 12.34
N SER A 315 -6.66 -9.00 12.04
CA SER A 315 -7.67 -8.00 12.48
C SER A 315 -8.91 -7.94 11.56
N TYR A 316 -8.94 -8.74 10.51
CA TYR A 316 -10.06 -8.89 9.58
C TYR A 316 -10.69 -10.27 9.71
N ALA A 317 -12.02 -10.38 9.45
CA ALA A 317 -12.69 -11.66 9.47
C ALA A 317 -12.08 -12.60 8.42
N MET A 318 -11.66 -13.79 8.84
CA MET A 318 -11.27 -14.84 7.90
C MET A 318 -12.55 -15.30 7.20
N ASP A 319 -12.63 -15.15 5.88
CA ASP A 319 -13.74 -15.72 5.12
C ASP A 319 -13.76 -17.22 5.32
N ALA A 320 -14.90 -17.74 5.76
CA ALA A 320 -15.07 -19.15 6.12
C ALA A 320 -15.00 -20.13 4.91
N ASN A 321 -14.61 -19.64 3.71
CA ASN A 321 -14.62 -20.37 2.45
C ASN A 321 -13.27 -20.32 1.69
N CYS A 322 -12.14 -20.36 2.37
CA CYS A 322 -10.84 -20.62 1.74
C CYS A 322 -10.27 -21.97 2.19
#